data_baff6d022ca1b31d29121b5a460582e3
#
_entry.id   baff6d022ca1b31d29121b5a460582e3
#
_cell.length_a   1.000
_cell.length_b   1.000
_cell.length_c   1.000
_cell.angle_alpha   90.00
_cell.angle_beta   90.00
_cell.angle_gamma   90.00
#
_symmetry.space_group_name_H-M   'P 1'
#
loop_
_entity.id
_entity.type
_entity.pdbx_description
1 polymer ?
#
loop_
_entity_poly.entity_id
_entity_poly.type
_entity_poly.pdbx_seq_one_letter_code
_entity_poly.pdbx_strand_id
1 'polypeptide(L)'
;MRIKQASLRKRFHQAMREAFSWLPQDTRFGIYRAMIDCDPEPDPRLELKVAETQEELEECFRILHDAYVSSGFMKPAASGMRVTMYHALPTTTTLCAKYDGRVVGTMSMIREGVFGFPMQAVFDLSDVRAKQGQIAEISALAVHPDFRKTGGAILFPLMKFMYQYCTEYFDTRHLVIAVNPNKIELYESLLFFERLQETVVDRYDFANGAPAVGATLDL
;
A
#
# COMPACT_ATOMS: atom_id res chain seq x y z
N MET A 1 -1.71 -23.93 -18.76
CA MET A 1 -2.07 -24.55 -17.46
C MET A 1 -2.01 -23.57 -16.27
N ARG A 2 -1.20 -22.51 -16.26
CA ARG A 2 -1.08 -21.50 -15.15
C ARG A 2 -2.33 -20.64 -14.92
N ILE A 3 -3.13 -20.31 -15.96
CA ILE A 3 -4.30 -19.42 -15.84
C ILE A 3 -5.44 -20.07 -15.04
N LYS A 4 -5.64 -21.38 -15.14
CA LYS A 4 -6.69 -22.12 -14.39
C LYS A 4 -6.38 -22.22 -12.88
N GLN A 5 -5.12 -22.29 -12.48
CA GLN A 5 -4.74 -22.36 -11.07
C GLN A 5 -4.91 -21.00 -10.34
N ALA A 6 -4.66 -19.87 -11.03
CA ALA A 6 -4.88 -18.54 -10.47
C ALA A 6 -6.38 -18.26 -10.23
N SER A 7 -7.26 -18.76 -11.11
CA SER A 7 -8.72 -18.67 -10.98
C SER A 7 -9.24 -19.48 -9.78
N LEU A 8 -8.76 -20.71 -9.58
CA LEU A 8 -9.14 -21.58 -8.46
C LEU A 8 -8.74 -21.00 -7.10
N ARG A 9 -7.53 -20.45 -6.98
CA ARG A 9 -7.08 -19.78 -5.75
C ARG A 9 -7.88 -18.51 -5.44
N LYS A 10 -8.19 -17.68 -6.44
CA LYS A 10 -9.08 -16.52 -6.25
C LYS A 10 -10.45 -16.94 -5.71
N ARG A 11 -11.03 -17.99 -6.28
CA ARG A 11 -12.32 -18.54 -5.85
C ARG A 11 -12.25 -19.14 -4.45
N PHE A 12 -11.15 -19.82 -4.10
CA PHE A 12 -10.94 -20.35 -2.75
C PHE A 12 -10.81 -19.23 -1.71
N HIS A 13 -10.03 -18.18 -1.97
CA HIS A 13 -9.92 -17.03 -1.07
C HIS A 13 -11.25 -16.26 -0.96
N GLN A 14 -12.02 -16.17 -2.03
CA GLN A 14 -13.33 -15.55 -1.99
C GLN A 14 -14.32 -16.42 -1.20
N ALA A 15 -14.34 -17.71 -1.43
CA ALA A 15 -15.17 -18.65 -0.66
C ALA A 15 -14.78 -18.67 0.84
N MET A 16 -13.50 -18.58 1.18
CA MET A 16 -13.07 -18.43 2.57
C MET A 16 -13.54 -17.11 3.19
N ARG A 17 -13.48 -16.00 2.46
CA ARG A 17 -14.02 -14.72 2.95
C ARG A 17 -15.53 -14.80 3.18
N GLU A 18 -16.26 -15.39 2.25
CA GLU A 18 -17.70 -15.62 2.39
C GLU A 18 -18.02 -16.57 3.57
N ALA A 19 -17.22 -17.64 3.73
CA ALA A 19 -17.37 -18.57 4.84
C ALA A 19 -17.08 -17.96 6.22
N PHE A 20 -16.18 -16.98 6.30
CA PHE A 20 -15.87 -16.27 7.55
C PHE A 20 -16.67 -14.98 7.74
N SER A 21 -17.45 -14.54 6.74
CA SER A 21 -18.23 -13.29 6.82
C SER A 21 -19.27 -13.26 7.95
N TRP A 22 -19.72 -14.43 8.42
CA TRP A 22 -20.65 -14.58 9.54
C TRP A 22 -20.00 -14.49 10.92
N LEU A 23 -18.66 -14.56 11.00
CA LEU A 23 -17.92 -14.38 12.25
C LEU A 23 -17.85 -12.90 12.63
N PRO A 24 -17.90 -12.56 13.93
CA PRO A 24 -17.59 -11.21 14.39
C PRO A 24 -16.23 -10.76 13.87
N GLN A 25 -16.11 -9.46 13.57
CA GLN A 25 -14.93 -8.86 12.94
C GLN A 25 -13.64 -9.18 13.71
N ASP A 26 -13.65 -9.02 15.02
CA ASP A 26 -12.49 -9.27 15.89
C ASP A 26 -12.01 -10.72 15.82
N THR A 27 -12.95 -11.67 15.81
CA THR A 27 -12.64 -13.10 15.67
C THR A 27 -12.02 -13.39 14.31
N ARG A 28 -12.61 -12.85 13.25
CA ARG A 28 -12.11 -12.99 11.88
C ARG A 28 -10.71 -12.40 11.73
N PHE A 29 -10.48 -11.22 12.26
CA PHE A 29 -9.17 -10.56 12.24
C PHE A 29 -8.14 -11.31 13.09
N GLY A 30 -8.54 -11.88 14.22
CA GLY A 30 -7.68 -12.77 15.03
C GLY A 30 -7.20 -13.99 14.22
N ILE A 31 -8.11 -14.62 13.47
CA ILE A 31 -7.78 -15.74 12.58
C ILE A 31 -6.79 -15.29 11.48
N TYR A 32 -7.03 -14.14 10.84
CA TYR A 32 -6.12 -13.64 9.79
C TYR A 32 -4.71 -13.38 10.34
N ARG A 33 -4.59 -12.77 11.53
CA ARG A 33 -3.30 -12.57 12.19
C ARG A 33 -2.58 -13.89 12.51
N ALA A 34 -3.31 -14.88 13.00
CA ALA A 34 -2.74 -16.19 13.32
C ALA A 34 -2.28 -16.99 12.08
N MET A 35 -2.79 -16.66 10.90
CA MET A 35 -2.41 -17.30 9.63
C MET A 35 -1.17 -16.69 8.98
N ILE A 36 -0.65 -15.59 9.53
CA ILE A 36 0.55 -14.95 9.00
C ILE A 36 1.75 -15.55 9.71
N ASP A 37 2.55 -16.22 8.90
CA ASP A 37 3.91 -16.64 9.26
C ASP A 37 4.87 -15.64 8.60
N CYS A 38 5.30 -14.65 9.37
CA CYS A 38 6.23 -13.61 8.92
C CYS A 38 7.51 -13.74 9.72
N ASP A 39 8.61 -14.01 9.02
CA ASP A 39 9.93 -13.98 9.63
C ASP A 39 10.22 -12.52 10.11
N PRO A 40 10.51 -12.32 11.39
CA PRO A 40 10.84 -10.99 11.92
C PRO A 40 12.16 -10.45 11.36
N GLU A 41 13.05 -11.34 10.89
CA GLU A 41 14.32 -10.97 10.27
C GLU A 41 14.20 -11.09 8.74
N PRO A 42 14.33 -9.97 8.00
CA PRO A 42 14.28 -10.03 6.55
C PRO A 42 15.47 -10.80 5.98
N ASP A 43 15.28 -11.45 4.82
CA ASP A 43 16.36 -12.09 4.06
C ASP A 43 17.55 -11.13 3.93
N PRO A 44 18.79 -11.54 4.24
CA PRO A 44 19.99 -10.69 4.14
C PRO A 44 20.23 -10.08 2.75
N ARG A 45 19.63 -10.65 1.71
CA ARG A 45 19.68 -10.11 0.33
C ARG A 45 18.68 -8.96 0.09
N LEU A 46 17.77 -8.74 1.06
CA LEU A 46 16.79 -7.67 0.96
C LEU A 46 17.37 -6.38 1.53
N GLU A 47 17.56 -5.40 0.67
CA GLU A 47 17.95 -4.04 1.01
C GLU A 47 16.72 -3.14 1.00
N LEU A 48 16.52 -2.37 2.08
CA LEU A 48 15.44 -1.39 2.21
C LEU A 48 16.04 0.00 2.28
N LYS A 49 15.64 0.89 1.38
CA LYS A 49 16.20 2.24 1.31
C LYS A 49 15.24 3.25 0.69
N VAL A 50 15.60 4.51 0.75
CA VAL A 50 15.02 5.57 -0.10
C VAL A 50 15.55 5.38 -1.51
N ALA A 51 14.68 5.47 -2.51
CA ALA A 51 15.10 5.48 -3.91
C ALA A 51 15.75 6.84 -4.23
N GLU A 52 17.05 6.84 -4.48
CA GLU A 52 17.88 8.06 -4.64
C GLU A 52 18.38 8.24 -6.06
N THR A 53 18.56 7.14 -6.82
CA THR A 53 19.03 7.23 -8.20
C THR A 53 17.86 7.23 -9.18
N GLN A 54 18.14 7.76 -10.37
CA GLN A 54 17.15 7.75 -11.46
C GLN A 54 16.72 6.32 -11.79
N GLU A 55 17.64 5.38 -11.83
CA GLU A 55 17.39 3.97 -12.14
C GLU A 55 16.46 3.35 -11.10
N GLU A 56 16.71 3.58 -9.81
CA GLU A 56 15.86 3.08 -8.73
C GLU A 56 14.43 3.65 -8.80
N LEU A 57 14.30 4.96 -9.05
CA LEU A 57 13.00 5.60 -9.23
C LEU A 57 12.26 5.06 -10.45
N GLU A 58 12.95 4.89 -11.59
CA GLU A 58 12.32 4.31 -12.77
C GLU A 58 11.85 2.87 -12.55
N GLU A 59 12.65 2.04 -11.88
CA GLU A 59 12.25 0.68 -11.52
C GLU A 59 11.02 0.68 -10.59
N CYS A 60 10.97 1.56 -9.59
CA CYS A 60 9.81 1.76 -8.73
C CYS A 60 8.56 2.10 -9.56
N PHE A 61 8.68 3.06 -10.46
CA PHE A 61 7.54 3.52 -11.27
C PHE A 61 7.10 2.48 -12.32
N ARG A 62 8.00 1.61 -12.80
CA ARG A 62 7.65 0.47 -13.66
C ARG A 62 6.88 -0.60 -12.89
N ILE A 63 7.35 -0.98 -11.68
CA ILE A 63 6.62 -1.93 -10.83
C ILE A 63 5.21 -1.40 -10.51
N LEU A 64 5.10 -0.10 -10.24
CA LEU A 64 3.83 0.55 -9.96
C LEU A 64 2.91 0.53 -11.19
N HIS A 65 3.43 0.88 -12.38
CA HIS A 65 2.71 0.80 -13.66
C HIS A 65 2.16 -0.61 -13.90
N ASP A 66 3.00 -1.63 -13.79
CA ASP A 66 2.61 -3.01 -14.05
C ASP A 66 1.57 -3.52 -13.04
N ALA A 67 1.67 -3.07 -11.78
CA ALA A 67 0.68 -3.37 -10.77
C ALA A 67 -0.69 -2.76 -11.11
N TYR A 68 -0.74 -1.51 -11.57
CA TYR A 68 -1.98 -0.82 -11.94
C TYR A 68 -2.58 -1.38 -13.23
N VAL A 69 -1.77 -1.67 -14.25
CA VAL A 69 -2.22 -2.32 -15.49
C VAL A 69 -2.78 -3.71 -15.21
N SER A 70 -2.06 -4.52 -14.44
CA SER A 70 -2.51 -5.89 -14.11
C SER A 70 -3.77 -5.94 -13.25
N SER A 71 -4.05 -4.86 -12.51
CA SER A 71 -5.27 -4.70 -11.70
C SER A 71 -6.43 -4.08 -12.48
N GLY A 72 -6.20 -3.65 -13.72
CA GLY A 72 -7.21 -3.01 -14.56
C GLY A 72 -7.45 -1.53 -14.19
N PHE A 73 -6.61 -0.93 -13.37
CA PHE A 73 -6.75 0.46 -12.93
C PHE A 73 -6.20 1.47 -13.94
N MET A 74 -5.40 1.05 -14.89
CA MET A 74 -4.93 1.91 -15.96
C MET A 74 -4.63 1.12 -17.24
N LYS A 75 -4.66 1.82 -18.38
CA LYS A 75 -4.15 1.29 -19.64
C LYS A 75 -2.61 1.37 -19.65
N PRO A 76 -1.92 0.48 -20.37
CA PRO A 76 -0.47 0.60 -20.53
C PRO A 76 -0.07 1.99 -21.05
N ALA A 77 0.86 2.64 -20.37
CA ALA A 77 1.46 3.90 -20.82
C ALA A 77 2.67 3.61 -21.70
N ALA A 78 2.91 4.46 -22.70
CA ALA A 78 4.05 4.29 -23.64
C ALA A 78 5.42 4.31 -22.90
N SER A 79 5.52 5.04 -21.79
CA SER A 79 6.72 5.09 -20.95
C SER A 79 6.95 3.80 -20.14
N GLY A 80 5.93 2.95 -19.98
CA GLY A 80 5.96 1.81 -19.06
C GLY A 80 6.10 2.21 -17.58
N MET A 81 5.84 3.47 -17.24
CA MET A 81 5.97 3.99 -15.88
C MET A 81 4.69 4.68 -15.42
N ARG A 82 4.39 4.58 -14.13
CA ARG A 82 3.33 5.35 -13.49
C ARG A 82 3.96 6.41 -12.58
N VAL A 83 3.93 7.65 -13.06
CA VAL A 83 4.38 8.83 -12.31
C VAL A 83 3.20 9.78 -12.11
N THR A 84 3.10 10.40 -10.97
CA THR A 84 2.12 11.44 -10.67
C THR A 84 2.83 12.73 -10.27
N MET A 85 2.11 13.86 -10.24
CA MET A 85 2.67 15.13 -9.81
C MET A 85 3.28 15.07 -8.40
N TYR A 86 2.71 14.23 -7.52
CA TYR A 86 3.20 14.08 -6.15
C TYR A 86 4.61 13.50 -6.08
N HIS A 87 5.01 12.62 -7.02
CA HIS A 87 6.37 12.08 -7.06
C HIS A 87 7.44 13.14 -7.38
N ALA A 88 7.05 14.28 -7.94
CA ALA A 88 7.95 15.40 -8.23
C ALA A 88 8.06 16.41 -7.06
N LEU A 89 7.27 16.22 -5.98
CA LEU A 89 7.26 17.14 -4.86
C LEU A 89 8.36 16.80 -3.83
N PRO A 90 9.01 17.78 -3.23
CA PRO A 90 10.00 17.54 -2.17
C PRO A 90 9.40 16.98 -0.88
N THR A 91 8.07 16.98 -0.76
CA THR A 91 7.33 16.37 0.35
C THR A 91 7.09 14.88 0.15
N THR A 92 7.43 14.32 -1.00
CA THR A 92 7.27 12.90 -1.29
C THR A 92 8.61 12.18 -1.22
N THR A 93 8.63 11.08 -0.47
CA THR A 93 9.76 10.15 -0.42
C THR A 93 9.32 8.81 -1.00
N THR A 94 10.04 8.33 -2.01
CA THR A 94 9.83 7.00 -2.58
C THR A 94 10.78 6.02 -1.89
N LEU A 95 10.21 5.02 -1.23
CA LEU A 95 10.94 3.92 -0.59
C LEU A 95 10.98 2.73 -1.54
N CYS A 96 12.08 2.01 -1.56
CA CYS A 96 12.23 0.80 -2.35
C CYS A 96 12.79 -0.36 -1.54
N ALA A 97 12.37 -1.56 -1.92
CA ALA A 97 12.92 -2.83 -1.49
C ALA A 97 13.69 -3.42 -2.68
N LYS A 98 14.98 -3.70 -2.49
CA LYS A 98 15.84 -4.33 -3.51
C LYS A 98 16.19 -5.74 -3.05
N TYR A 99 16.13 -6.68 -3.95
CA TYR A 99 16.52 -8.06 -3.72
C TYR A 99 17.56 -8.46 -4.77
N ASP A 100 18.74 -8.88 -4.32
CA ASP A 100 19.91 -9.11 -5.19
C ASP A 100 20.19 -7.91 -6.12
N GLY A 101 20.06 -6.67 -5.59
CA GLY A 101 20.33 -5.42 -6.28
C GLY A 101 19.22 -4.90 -7.21
N ARG A 102 18.11 -5.64 -7.43
CA ARG A 102 16.97 -5.22 -8.25
C ARG A 102 15.82 -4.71 -7.38
N VAL A 103 15.15 -3.67 -7.78
CA VAL A 103 13.93 -3.22 -7.09
C VAL A 103 12.82 -4.24 -7.27
N VAL A 104 12.27 -4.72 -6.17
CA VAL A 104 11.18 -5.71 -6.12
C VAL A 104 9.95 -5.22 -5.38
N GLY A 105 10.04 -4.06 -4.74
CA GLY A 105 8.94 -3.43 -4.04
C GLY A 105 9.13 -1.92 -3.98
N THR A 106 8.04 -1.18 -3.95
CA THR A 106 8.03 0.28 -3.80
C THR A 106 6.86 0.74 -2.94
N MET A 107 7.04 1.88 -2.30
CA MET A 107 6.03 2.59 -1.51
C MET A 107 6.39 4.07 -1.49
N SER A 108 5.41 4.95 -1.52
CA SER A 108 5.62 6.39 -1.39
C SER A 108 5.00 6.91 -0.11
N MET A 109 5.76 7.71 0.61
CA MET A 109 5.29 8.54 1.72
C MET A 109 5.14 9.97 1.21
N ILE A 110 3.94 10.52 1.31
CA ILE A 110 3.62 11.89 0.93
C ILE A 110 3.33 12.65 2.23
N ARG A 111 4.19 13.61 2.58
CA ARG A 111 4.00 14.50 3.71
C ARG A 111 3.11 15.68 3.31
N GLU A 112 2.40 16.26 4.25
CA GLU A 112 1.58 17.42 3.97
C GLU A 112 2.41 18.59 3.43
N GLY A 113 1.91 19.23 2.41
CA GLY A 113 2.54 20.35 1.73
C GLY A 113 1.50 21.22 1.04
N VAL A 114 1.95 22.13 0.17
CA VAL A 114 1.10 23.13 -0.50
C VAL A 114 -0.06 22.50 -1.26
N PHE A 115 0.13 21.30 -1.80
CA PHE A 115 -0.91 20.59 -2.55
C PHE A 115 -1.73 19.63 -1.68
N GLY A 116 -1.40 19.52 -0.38
CA GLY A 116 -2.02 18.55 0.53
C GLY A 116 -1.79 17.10 0.09
N PHE A 117 -2.75 16.25 0.38
CA PHE A 117 -2.70 14.81 0.07
C PHE A 117 -3.56 14.47 -1.15
N PRO A 118 -3.15 13.48 -1.97
CA PRO A 118 -4.00 12.97 -3.07
C PRO A 118 -5.41 12.60 -2.61
N MET A 119 -5.53 11.91 -1.48
CA MET A 119 -6.81 11.39 -1.00
C MET A 119 -7.79 12.46 -0.51
N GLN A 120 -7.33 13.65 -0.15
CA GLN A 120 -8.22 14.74 0.30
C GLN A 120 -9.20 15.24 -0.79
N ALA A 121 -8.96 14.87 -2.05
CA ALA A 121 -9.88 15.15 -3.14
C ALA A 121 -11.24 14.44 -2.96
N VAL A 122 -11.30 13.37 -2.18
CA VAL A 122 -12.49 12.51 -2.00
C VAL A 122 -12.75 12.09 -0.56
N PHE A 123 -11.82 12.31 0.36
CA PHE A 123 -11.96 12.01 1.78
C PHE A 123 -11.74 13.27 2.63
N ASP A 124 -12.59 13.48 3.61
CA ASP A 124 -12.38 14.54 4.61
C ASP A 124 -11.31 14.08 5.62
N LEU A 125 -10.29 14.90 5.81
CA LEU A 125 -9.19 14.68 6.74
C LEU A 125 -9.23 15.64 7.93
N SER A 126 -10.33 16.38 8.12
CA SER A 126 -10.43 17.40 9.18
C SER A 126 -10.21 16.83 10.56
N ASP A 127 -10.78 15.65 10.87
CA ASP A 127 -10.64 15.00 12.17
C ASP A 127 -9.21 14.51 12.41
N VAL A 128 -8.52 14.02 11.37
CA VAL A 128 -7.11 13.62 11.48
C VAL A 128 -6.23 14.84 11.66
N ARG A 129 -6.50 15.95 10.93
CA ARG A 129 -5.76 17.22 11.06
C ARG A 129 -5.99 17.91 12.40
N ALA A 130 -7.13 17.68 13.05
CA ALA A 130 -7.40 18.20 14.39
C ALA A 130 -6.55 17.54 15.49
N LYS A 131 -5.99 16.37 15.22
CA LYS A 131 -5.07 15.68 16.13
C LYS A 131 -3.68 16.36 16.10
N GLN A 132 -2.94 16.24 17.20
CA GLN A 132 -1.55 16.73 17.25
C GLN A 132 -0.59 15.80 16.53
N GLY A 133 0.38 16.35 15.80
CA GLY A 133 1.44 15.60 15.14
C GLY A 133 1.37 15.71 13.61
N GLN A 134 2.41 15.20 12.97
CA GLN A 134 2.52 15.21 11.51
C GLN A 134 1.71 14.07 10.89
N ILE A 135 1.14 14.35 9.71
CA ILE A 135 0.38 13.38 8.93
C ILE A 135 1.19 13.00 7.69
N ALA A 136 1.13 11.75 7.29
CA ALA A 136 1.64 11.30 6.00
C ALA A 136 0.63 10.39 5.28
N GLU A 137 0.41 10.61 3.99
CA GLU A 137 -0.30 9.66 3.14
C GLU A 137 0.67 8.60 2.62
N ILE A 138 0.37 7.33 2.91
CA ILE A 138 1.10 6.21 2.35
C ILE A 138 0.40 5.74 1.09
N SER A 139 1.13 5.79 0.00
CA SER A 139 0.59 5.56 -1.35
C SER A 139 1.56 4.74 -2.20
N ALA A 140 1.15 4.43 -3.42
CA ALA A 140 2.00 3.80 -4.44
C ALA A 140 2.68 2.49 -3.99
N LEU A 141 2.03 1.73 -3.09
CA LEU A 141 2.52 0.42 -2.66
C LEU A 141 2.36 -0.60 -3.78
N ALA A 142 3.47 -1.15 -4.23
CA ALA A 142 3.49 -2.25 -5.18
C ALA A 142 4.66 -3.20 -4.90
N VAL A 143 4.43 -4.50 -5.16
CA VAL A 143 5.45 -5.55 -5.07
C VAL A 143 5.49 -6.27 -6.42
N HIS A 144 6.71 -6.55 -6.89
CA HIS A 144 6.94 -7.28 -8.14
C HIS A 144 6.19 -8.62 -8.15
N PRO A 145 5.57 -9.04 -9.26
CA PRO A 145 4.72 -10.24 -9.33
C PRO A 145 5.37 -11.51 -8.77
N ASP A 146 6.66 -11.70 -9.00
CA ASP A 146 7.40 -12.90 -8.54
C ASP A 146 7.52 -12.98 -7.02
N PHE A 147 7.40 -11.84 -6.33
CA PHE A 147 7.51 -11.74 -4.87
C PHE A 147 6.16 -11.56 -4.14
N ARG A 148 5.03 -11.48 -4.88
CA ARG A 148 3.69 -11.25 -4.26
C ARG A 148 3.14 -12.42 -3.46
N LYS A 149 3.73 -13.63 -3.56
CA LYS A 149 3.23 -14.86 -2.92
C LYS A 149 4.23 -15.47 -1.94
N THR A 150 5.08 -14.65 -1.40
CA THR A 150 6.17 -15.05 -0.49
C THR A 150 5.83 -14.85 0.98
N GLY A 151 4.54 -14.93 1.37
CA GLY A 151 4.12 -14.74 2.76
C GLY A 151 4.31 -13.32 3.31
N GLY A 152 4.56 -12.32 2.44
CA GLY A 152 4.82 -10.95 2.87
C GLY A 152 6.30 -10.60 3.03
N ALA A 153 7.20 -11.48 2.58
CA ALA A 153 8.66 -11.31 2.72
C ALA A 153 9.23 -9.98 2.19
N ILE A 154 8.52 -9.31 1.27
CA ILE A 154 8.87 -7.94 0.82
C ILE A 154 7.97 -6.91 1.49
N LEU A 155 6.68 -7.20 1.60
CA LEU A 155 5.68 -6.25 2.07
C LEU A 155 5.94 -5.82 3.52
N PHE A 156 6.06 -6.78 4.45
CA PHE A 156 6.18 -6.46 5.87
C PHE A 156 7.50 -5.75 6.23
N PRO A 157 8.67 -6.17 5.73
CA PRO A 157 9.90 -5.40 5.93
C PRO A 157 9.83 -3.99 5.37
N LEU A 158 9.25 -3.80 4.16
CA LEU A 158 9.09 -2.48 3.56
C LEU A 158 8.15 -1.59 4.38
N MET A 159 7.07 -2.15 4.93
CA MET A 159 6.16 -1.41 5.82
C MET A 159 6.81 -1.06 7.15
N LYS A 160 7.59 -1.98 7.74
CA LYS A 160 8.36 -1.68 8.96
C LYS A 160 9.36 -0.56 8.71
N PHE A 161 10.08 -0.61 7.59
CA PHE A 161 11.01 0.45 7.20
C PHE A 161 10.31 1.79 7.01
N MET A 162 9.16 1.81 6.33
CA MET A 162 8.34 3.02 6.18
C MET A 162 7.92 3.59 7.53
N TYR A 163 7.42 2.74 8.45
CA TYR A 163 7.03 3.15 9.78
C TYR A 163 8.20 3.82 10.53
N GLN A 164 9.37 3.18 10.56
CA GLN A 164 10.57 3.72 11.19
C GLN A 164 10.99 5.04 10.54
N TYR A 165 11.01 5.09 9.21
CA TYR A 165 11.37 6.29 8.47
C TYR A 165 10.43 7.47 8.75
N CYS A 166 9.12 7.23 8.79
CA CYS A 166 8.13 8.27 9.10
C CYS A 166 8.28 8.81 10.52
N THR A 167 8.46 7.92 11.50
CA THR A 167 8.50 8.31 12.92
C THR A 167 9.84 8.93 13.32
N GLU A 168 10.95 8.36 12.86
CA GLU A 168 12.28 8.80 13.26
C GLU A 168 12.72 10.10 12.58
N TYR A 169 12.37 10.30 11.30
CA TYR A 169 12.84 11.45 10.53
C TYR A 169 11.84 12.60 10.42
N PHE A 170 10.53 12.32 10.58
CA PHE A 170 9.49 13.32 10.31
C PHE A 170 8.49 13.49 11.45
N ASP A 171 8.69 12.84 12.58
CA ASP A 171 7.75 12.86 13.71
C ASP A 171 6.29 12.62 13.28
N THR A 172 6.11 11.74 12.30
CA THR A 172 4.78 11.38 11.80
C THR A 172 4.02 10.64 12.90
N ARG A 173 2.81 11.11 13.21
CA ARG A 173 1.94 10.53 14.24
C ARG A 173 0.69 9.90 13.65
N HIS A 174 0.33 10.28 12.44
CA HIS A 174 -0.86 9.78 11.79
C HIS A 174 -0.54 9.39 10.36
N LEU A 175 -0.90 8.17 10.00
CA LEU A 175 -0.86 7.70 8.61
C LEU A 175 -2.27 7.72 8.03
N VAL A 176 -2.39 8.11 6.77
CA VAL A 176 -3.63 8.01 6.01
C VAL A 176 -3.38 7.26 4.71
N ILE A 177 -4.38 6.49 4.28
CA ILE A 177 -4.31 5.68 3.06
C ILE A 177 -5.63 5.73 2.30
N ALA A 178 -5.55 5.63 0.97
CA ALA A 178 -6.69 5.35 0.11
C ALA A 178 -6.45 4.04 -0.63
N VAL A 179 -7.24 3.02 -0.34
CA VAL A 179 -7.03 1.67 -0.85
C VAL A 179 -8.26 1.11 -1.55
N ASN A 180 -8.06 0.17 -2.46
CA ASN A 180 -9.18 -0.52 -3.09
C ASN A 180 -10.00 -1.29 -2.03
N PRO A 181 -11.35 -1.26 -2.09
CA PRO A 181 -12.23 -1.94 -1.12
C PRO A 181 -11.91 -3.43 -0.90
N ASN A 182 -11.42 -4.11 -1.94
CA ASN A 182 -11.01 -5.52 -1.84
C ASN A 182 -9.73 -5.74 -1.00
N LYS A 183 -9.07 -4.66 -0.56
CA LYS A 183 -7.82 -4.71 0.21
C LYS A 183 -7.94 -4.15 1.61
N ILE A 184 -9.00 -3.43 1.92
CA ILE A 184 -9.14 -2.74 3.20
C ILE A 184 -9.04 -3.70 4.40
N GLU A 185 -9.63 -4.89 4.31
CA GLU A 185 -9.55 -5.89 5.40
C GLU A 185 -8.11 -6.29 5.76
N LEU A 186 -7.17 -6.26 4.82
CA LEU A 186 -5.76 -6.51 5.11
C LEU A 186 -5.19 -5.40 5.99
N TYR A 187 -5.51 -4.15 5.69
CA TYR A 187 -5.04 -3.01 6.45
C TYR A 187 -5.67 -2.95 7.84
N GLU A 188 -6.97 -3.20 7.93
CA GLU A 188 -7.70 -3.25 9.22
C GLU A 188 -7.21 -4.41 10.09
N SER A 189 -7.10 -5.63 9.53
CA SER A 189 -6.81 -6.82 10.31
C SER A 189 -5.36 -6.97 10.73
N LEU A 190 -4.40 -6.54 9.88
CA LEU A 190 -2.98 -6.77 10.09
C LEU A 190 -2.22 -5.52 10.49
N LEU A 191 -2.69 -4.36 10.07
CA LEU A 191 -1.98 -3.09 10.20
C LEU A 191 -2.74 -2.09 11.05
N PHE A 192 -3.89 -2.50 11.59
CA PHE A 192 -4.70 -1.75 12.54
C PHE A 192 -5.19 -0.39 12.04
N PHE A 193 -5.32 -0.22 10.72
CA PHE A 193 -5.96 0.96 10.16
C PHE A 193 -7.45 0.98 10.48
N GLU A 194 -7.98 2.15 10.76
CA GLU A 194 -9.40 2.43 10.98
C GLU A 194 -9.97 3.20 9.78
N ARG A 195 -11.18 2.88 9.37
CA ARG A 195 -11.83 3.60 8.25
C ARG A 195 -12.12 5.04 8.64
N LEU A 196 -11.87 5.98 7.73
CA LEU A 196 -12.28 7.37 7.88
C LEU A 196 -13.80 7.52 7.74
N GLN A 197 -14.42 6.67 6.92
CA GLN A 197 -15.87 6.63 6.70
C GLN A 197 -16.31 5.23 6.27
N GLU A 198 -17.56 4.89 6.52
CA GLU A 198 -18.14 3.59 6.14
C GLU A 198 -18.37 3.45 4.62
N THR A 199 -18.59 4.59 3.94
CA THR A 199 -18.93 4.60 2.53
C THR A 199 -17.70 4.43 1.64
N VAL A 200 -17.85 3.62 0.60
CA VAL A 200 -16.88 3.48 -0.47
C VAL A 200 -17.04 4.65 -1.44
N VAL A 201 -15.94 5.27 -1.84
CA VAL A 201 -15.90 6.22 -2.94
C VAL A 201 -15.82 5.43 -4.24
N ASP A 202 -16.83 5.54 -5.10
CA ASP A 202 -16.92 4.74 -6.33
C ASP A 202 -15.85 5.10 -7.36
N ARG A 203 -15.37 6.36 -7.32
CA ARG A 203 -14.39 6.87 -8.28
C ARG A 203 -13.35 7.74 -7.59
N TYR A 204 -12.11 7.28 -7.59
CA TYR A 204 -10.96 8.02 -7.12
C TYR A 204 -9.98 8.29 -8.27
N ASP A 205 -9.93 9.53 -8.75
CA ASP A 205 -9.19 9.86 -9.98
C ASP A 205 -7.67 9.67 -9.84
N PHE A 206 -7.11 9.86 -8.65
CA PHE A 206 -5.70 9.56 -8.41
C PHE A 206 -5.36 8.07 -8.62
N ALA A 207 -6.33 7.18 -8.39
CA ALA A 207 -6.24 5.75 -8.72
C ALA A 207 -6.86 5.42 -10.09
N ASN A 208 -6.87 6.38 -11.03
CA ASN A 208 -7.45 6.25 -12.37
C ASN A 208 -8.93 5.84 -12.38
N GLY A 209 -9.70 6.36 -11.45
CA GLY A 209 -11.14 6.11 -11.35
C GLY A 209 -11.51 4.79 -10.67
N ALA A 210 -10.55 4.09 -10.04
CA ALA A 210 -10.86 2.91 -9.24
C ALA A 210 -11.61 3.30 -7.95
N PRO A 211 -12.48 2.41 -7.42
CA PRO A 211 -13.12 2.65 -6.14
C PRO A 211 -12.10 2.63 -5.00
N ALA A 212 -12.35 3.45 -3.96
CA ALA A 212 -11.45 3.59 -2.82
C ALA A 212 -12.19 3.64 -1.48
N VAL A 213 -11.50 3.16 -0.44
CA VAL A 213 -11.83 3.36 0.98
C VAL A 213 -10.69 4.13 1.61
N GLY A 214 -11.01 5.20 2.33
CA GLY A 214 -10.05 5.95 3.12
C GLY A 214 -9.89 5.34 4.52
N ALA A 215 -8.66 5.27 5.00
CA ALA A 215 -8.39 4.81 6.37
C ALA A 215 -7.22 5.58 7.00
N THR A 216 -7.18 5.58 8.32
CA THR A 216 -6.16 6.23 9.14
C THR A 216 -5.57 5.27 10.15
N LEU A 217 -4.35 5.56 10.59
CA LEU A 217 -3.67 4.86 11.69
C LEU A 217 -2.94 5.88 12.55
N ASP A 218 -3.22 5.87 13.85
CA ASP A 218 -2.46 6.61 14.86
C ASP A 218 -1.24 5.77 15.27
N LEU A 219 -0.04 6.38 15.24
CA LEU A 219 1.25 5.73 15.51
C LEU A 219 1.69 5.91 16.97
#